data_dbcce5661ecb1b10530e158af5126b91
#
_entry.id   dbcce5661ecb1b10530e158af5126b91
#
_cell.length_a   1.000
_cell.length_b   1.000
_cell.length_c   1.000
_cell.angle_alpha   90.00
_cell.angle_beta   90.00
_cell.angle_gamma   90.00
#
_symmetry.space_group_name_H-M   'P 1'
#
loop_
_entity.id
_entity.type
_entity.pdbx_description
1 polymer ?
#
loop_
_entity_poly.entity_id
_entity_poly.type
_entity_poly.pdbx_seq_one_letter_code
_entity_poly.pdbx_strand_id
1 'polypeptide(L)'
;QKQNRTWDTFAHIEKYYRTLKSFGAPVDFVSEQKELTEYPVVIAPAYQLADKELVNKWIAYVKNGGNLVLTCRTAQKDRYGRLPEAPFGSMITPLTGNEMNFYDLLLPEDPGTVVMNGKQYEWNTWGEILIPASDSQVWATYANEFYEGGPAVTFRKLGKGTVTYVGVDSHNGALEKDILKKLYAQLQIPVMNLPYGITVEYRNGLGIVLNYSDRSYTFDIPEGSKVLVGTEEIPTAGVLVFSM
;
A
#
# COMPACT_ATOMS: atom_id res chain seq x y z
N GLN A 1 -32.66 -0.05 10.52
CA GLN A 1 -31.46 -0.89 10.51
C GLN A 1 -30.25 0.03 10.49
N LYS A 2 -29.49 0.08 11.59
CA LYS A 2 -28.19 0.77 11.60
C LYS A 2 -27.21 -0.09 10.81
N GLN A 3 -27.04 0.22 9.53
CA GLN A 3 -25.90 -0.28 8.78
C GLN A 3 -24.66 0.49 9.27
N ASN A 4 -23.99 -0.05 10.28
CA ASN A 4 -22.71 0.47 10.77
C ASN A 4 -21.59 0.06 9.81
N ARG A 5 -21.63 0.59 8.60
CA ARG A 5 -20.51 0.49 7.65
C ARG A 5 -19.70 1.76 7.75
N THR A 6 -18.84 1.82 8.72
CA THR A 6 -17.93 2.94 8.88
C THR A 6 -16.61 2.60 8.20
N TRP A 7 -16.27 3.38 7.18
CA TRP A 7 -14.92 3.40 6.65
C TRP A 7 -13.95 3.87 7.75
N ASP A 8 -12.92 3.08 8.01
CA ASP A 8 -11.84 3.44 8.91
C ASP A 8 -10.56 3.71 8.11
N THR A 9 -10.28 5.00 7.88
CA THR A 9 -9.08 5.44 7.16
C THR A 9 -7.80 5.03 7.87
N PHE A 10 -7.81 5.05 9.20
CA PHE A 10 -6.62 4.71 9.98
C PHE A 10 -6.30 3.22 9.86
N ALA A 11 -7.31 2.36 10.02
CA ALA A 11 -7.15 0.91 9.82
C ALA A 11 -6.68 0.58 8.40
N HIS A 12 -7.16 1.31 7.38
CA HIS A 12 -6.70 1.14 6.00
C HIS A 12 -5.22 1.52 5.84
N ILE A 13 -4.79 2.67 6.38
CA ILE A 13 -3.38 3.10 6.37
C ILE A 13 -2.50 2.09 7.10
N GLU A 14 -2.95 1.58 8.25
CA GLU A 14 -2.21 0.64 9.08
C GLU A 14 -1.87 -0.66 8.34
N LYS A 15 -2.73 -1.17 7.44
CA LYS A 15 -2.42 -2.36 6.61
C LYS A 15 -1.16 -2.16 5.79
N TYR A 16 -1.00 -1.01 5.15
CA TYR A 16 0.21 -0.66 4.38
C TYR A 16 1.43 -0.47 5.27
N TYR A 17 1.27 0.27 6.36
CA TYR A 17 2.35 0.50 7.32
C TYR A 17 2.88 -0.81 7.90
N ARG A 18 2.01 -1.68 8.42
CA ARG A 18 2.40 -2.99 8.97
C ARG A 18 3.09 -3.87 7.92
N THR A 19 2.61 -3.82 6.68
CA THR A 19 3.25 -4.55 5.57
C THR A 19 4.67 -4.06 5.33
N LEU A 20 4.88 -2.75 5.21
CA LEU A 20 6.21 -2.18 5.00
C LEU A 20 7.15 -2.51 6.17
N LYS A 21 6.67 -2.43 7.40
CA LYS A 21 7.46 -2.83 8.58
C LYS A 21 7.83 -4.31 8.56
N SER A 22 6.94 -5.19 8.08
CA SER A 22 7.26 -6.61 7.90
C SER A 22 8.32 -6.87 6.82
N PHE A 23 8.52 -5.93 5.90
CA PHE A 23 9.58 -5.97 4.89
C PHE A 23 10.92 -5.41 5.37
N GLY A 24 10.98 -4.91 6.61
CA GLY A 24 12.15 -4.20 7.12
C GLY A 24 12.36 -2.84 6.46
N ALA A 25 11.34 -2.32 5.78
CA ALA A 25 11.46 -1.04 5.08
C ALA A 25 11.50 0.13 6.07
N PRO A 26 12.38 1.11 5.87
CA PRO A 26 12.25 2.41 6.52
C PRO A 26 10.99 3.11 6.01
N VAL A 27 10.20 3.69 6.92
CA VAL A 27 8.92 4.33 6.58
C VAL A 27 8.88 5.71 7.20
N ASP A 28 8.67 6.73 6.36
CA ASP A 28 8.42 8.09 6.77
C ASP A 28 6.97 8.47 6.49
N PHE A 29 6.32 9.13 7.44
CA PHE A 29 5.06 9.83 7.21
C PHE A 29 5.36 11.26 6.81
N VAL A 30 4.97 11.63 5.60
CA VAL A 30 5.28 12.95 5.05
C VAL A 30 4.01 13.70 4.67
N SER A 31 4.06 15.03 4.75
CA SER A 31 2.99 15.86 4.23
C SER A 31 3.06 15.95 2.70
N GLU A 32 1.96 16.31 2.06
CA GLU A 32 1.91 16.53 0.61
C GLU A 32 2.82 17.68 0.13
N GLN A 33 3.27 18.55 1.05
CA GLN A 33 4.19 19.65 0.74
C GLN A 33 5.65 19.18 0.60
N LYS A 34 5.99 18.02 1.20
CA LYS A 34 7.33 17.44 1.11
C LYS A 34 7.67 17.07 -0.33
N GLU A 35 8.90 17.33 -0.73
CA GLU A 35 9.42 16.83 -2.02
C GLU A 35 9.49 15.30 -1.99
N LEU A 36 8.94 14.68 -3.06
CA LEU A 36 8.80 13.22 -3.13
C LEU A 36 10.00 12.53 -3.80
N THR A 37 10.91 13.28 -4.40
CA THR A 37 12.02 12.75 -5.20
C THR A 37 13.02 11.91 -4.40
N GLU A 38 13.06 12.10 -3.08
CA GLU A 38 13.91 11.32 -2.17
C GLU A 38 13.38 9.90 -1.89
N TYR A 39 12.10 9.65 -2.22
CA TYR A 39 11.42 8.40 -1.93
C TYR A 39 11.30 7.55 -3.20
N PRO A 40 11.88 6.35 -3.25
CA PRO A 40 11.73 5.46 -4.41
C PRO A 40 10.30 4.93 -4.55
N VAL A 41 9.57 4.81 -3.45
CA VAL A 41 8.16 4.39 -3.41
C VAL A 41 7.39 5.33 -2.49
N VAL A 42 6.28 5.85 -2.98
CA VAL A 42 5.31 6.65 -2.21
C VAL A 42 3.98 5.91 -2.20
N ILE A 43 3.39 5.78 -1.02
CA ILE A 43 2.06 5.18 -0.86
C ILE A 43 1.12 6.23 -0.28
N ALA A 44 0.00 6.48 -0.94
CA ALA A 44 -1.04 7.40 -0.50
C ALA A 44 -2.37 6.65 -0.29
N PRO A 45 -2.53 5.97 0.87
CA PRO A 45 -3.69 5.14 1.13
C PRO A 45 -4.94 6.00 1.33
N ALA A 46 -5.99 5.73 0.57
CA ALA A 46 -7.28 6.40 0.65
C ALA A 46 -7.16 7.94 0.77
N TYR A 47 -6.34 8.54 -0.08
CA TYR A 47 -6.11 9.99 -0.05
C TYR A 47 -7.31 10.74 -0.63
N GLN A 48 -8.35 10.88 0.17
CA GLN A 48 -9.68 11.30 -0.28
C GLN A 48 -9.75 12.73 -0.79
N LEU A 49 -9.04 13.66 -0.13
CA LEU A 49 -9.09 15.08 -0.44
C LEU A 49 -7.95 15.45 -1.39
N ALA A 50 -8.25 15.66 -2.66
CA ALA A 50 -7.25 16.02 -3.65
C ALA A 50 -7.72 17.19 -4.52
N ASP A 51 -6.76 17.82 -5.17
CA ASP A 51 -6.96 18.82 -6.20
C ASP A 51 -6.03 18.57 -7.40
N LYS A 52 -6.18 19.38 -8.43
CA LYS A 52 -5.34 19.25 -9.63
C LYS A 52 -3.86 19.50 -9.35
N GLU A 53 -3.53 20.35 -8.40
CA GLU A 53 -2.15 20.66 -8.04
C GLU A 53 -1.46 19.42 -7.47
N LEU A 54 -2.07 18.75 -6.51
CA LEU A 54 -1.54 17.51 -5.92
C LEU A 54 -1.43 16.40 -6.97
N VAL A 55 -2.46 16.22 -7.80
CA VAL A 55 -2.41 15.20 -8.87
C VAL A 55 -1.29 15.48 -9.86
N ASN A 56 -1.08 16.74 -10.25
CA ASN A 56 0.04 17.12 -11.12
C ASN A 56 1.40 16.87 -10.47
N LYS A 57 1.53 17.11 -9.15
CA LYS A 57 2.73 16.76 -8.38
C LYS A 57 2.99 15.26 -8.41
N TRP A 58 1.98 14.43 -8.22
CA TRP A 58 2.10 12.98 -8.34
C TRP A 58 2.49 12.53 -9.75
N ILE A 59 1.88 13.12 -10.79
CA ILE A 59 2.24 12.85 -12.19
C ILE A 59 3.70 13.19 -12.46
N ALA A 60 4.18 14.34 -11.98
CA ALA A 60 5.57 14.76 -12.14
C ALA A 60 6.52 13.80 -11.41
N TYR A 61 6.21 13.42 -10.18
CA TYR A 61 6.98 12.44 -9.41
C TYR A 61 7.13 11.11 -10.16
N VAL A 62 6.02 10.57 -10.66
CA VAL A 62 6.03 9.29 -11.39
C VAL A 62 6.77 9.42 -12.72
N LYS A 63 6.50 10.46 -13.52
CA LYS A 63 7.19 10.65 -14.80
C LYS A 63 8.71 10.76 -14.66
N ASN A 64 9.19 11.24 -13.52
CA ASN A 64 10.62 11.36 -13.21
C ASN A 64 11.25 10.08 -12.63
N GLY A 65 10.49 9.02 -12.43
CA GLY A 65 11.01 7.71 -12.00
C GLY A 65 10.51 7.23 -10.64
N GLY A 66 9.67 8.01 -9.97
CA GLY A 66 9.04 7.59 -8.71
C GLY A 66 7.97 6.50 -8.92
N ASN A 67 7.73 5.70 -7.90
CA ASN A 67 6.73 4.65 -7.92
C ASN A 67 5.63 4.97 -6.91
N LEU A 68 4.42 5.17 -7.41
CA LEU A 68 3.29 5.61 -6.60
C LEU A 68 2.27 4.50 -6.43
N VAL A 69 1.85 4.26 -5.19
CA VAL A 69 0.72 3.40 -4.86
C VAL A 69 -0.42 4.28 -4.38
N LEU A 70 -1.52 4.26 -5.10
CA LEU A 70 -2.79 4.86 -4.72
C LEU A 70 -3.79 3.76 -4.41
N THR A 71 -4.75 4.06 -3.54
CA THR A 71 -5.76 3.07 -3.18
C THR A 71 -7.17 3.59 -3.39
N CYS A 72 -8.14 2.74 -3.20
CA CYS A 72 -9.54 3.10 -3.27
C CYS A 72 -9.85 4.37 -2.47
N ARG A 73 -10.87 5.11 -2.88
CA ARG A 73 -11.29 6.40 -2.33
C ARG A 73 -10.33 7.57 -2.56
N THR A 74 -9.24 7.40 -3.30
CA THR A 74 -8.33 8.50 -3.63
C THR A 74 -9.03 9.52 -4.53
N ALA A 75 -8.85 10.82 -4.23
CA ALA A 75 -9.44 11.95 -4.95
C ALA A 75 -10.98 11.90 -5.06
N GLN A 76 -11.62 11.29 -4.07
CA GLN A 76 -13.09 11.21 -4.00
C GLN A 76 -13.75 12.56 -3.77
N LYS A 77 -13.04 13.48 -3.12
CA LYS A 77 -13.55 14.80 -2.71
C LYS A 77 -12.54 15.88 -3.04
N ASP A 78 -13.05 17.09 -3.23
CA ASP A 78 -12.21 18.28 -3.31
C ASP A 78 -11.60 18.65 -1.93
N ARG A 79 -10.79 19.71 -1.88
CA ARG A 79 -10.15 20.19 -0.64
C ARG A 79 -11.13 20.65 0.42
N TYR A 80 -12.38 20.93 0.05
CA TYR A 80 -13.44 21.35 0.95
C TYR A 80 -14.35 20.19 1.40
N GLY A 81 -14.03 18.96 0.99
CA GLY A 81 -14.80 17.78 1.31
C GLY A 81 -16.06 17.58 0.46
N ARG A 82 -16.20 18.31 -0.66
CA ARG A 82 -17.35 18.20 -1.56
C ARG A 82 -17.08 17.12 -2.60
N LEU A 83 -18.12 16.41 -3.00
CA LEU A 83 -18.04 15.52 -4.17
C LEU A 83 -17.92 16.38 -5.43
N PRO A 84 -16.96 16.08 -6.34
CA PRO A 84 -16.84 16.78 -7.61
C PRO A 84 -18.05 16.47 -8.50
N GLU A 85 -18.41 17.42 -9.40
CA GLU A 85 -19.43 17.20 -10.42
C GLU A 85 -18.97 16.22 -11.51
N ALA A 86 -17.66 16.09 -11.69
CA ALA A 86 -17.06 15.16 -12.65
C ALA A 86 -17.25 13.70 -12.21
N PRO A 87 -17.20 12.73 -13.14
CA PRO A 87 -17.29 11.31 -12.80
C PRO A 87 -16.28 10.90 -11.72
N PHE A 88 -16.70 9.97 -10.86
CA PHE A 88 -15.89 9.47 -9.76
C PHE A 88 -14.52 9.01 -10.27
N GLY A 89 -13.44 9.43 -9.59
CA GLY A 89 -12.07 9.08 -9.96
C GLY A 89 -11.48 9.77 -11.20
N SER A 90 -12.28 10.54 -11.96
CA SER A 90 -11.81 11.17 -13.21
C SER A 90 -10.60 12.09 -13.04
N MET A 91 -10.44 12.70 -11.87
CA MET A 91 -9.29 13.56 -11.56
C MET A 91 -7.95 12.80 -11.63
N ILE A 92 -7.93 11.54 -11.23
CA ILE A 92 -6.73 10.71 -11.20
C ILE A 92 -6.59 9.79 -12.42
N THR A 93 -7.55 9.74 -13.32
CA THR A 93 -7.49 8.94 -14.57
C THR A 93 -6.21 9.20 -15.37
N PRO A 94 -5.74 10.45 -15.56
CA PRO A 94 -4.49 10.70 -16.28
C PRO A 94 -3.26 10.06 -15.64
N LEU A 95 -3.30 9.89 -14.32
CA LEU A 95 -2.24 9.29 -13.53
C LEU A 95 -2.35 7.75 -13.50
N THR A 96 -3.52 7.24 -13.14
CA THR A 96 -3.75 5.81 -12.92
C THR A 96 -4.02 5.02 -14.19
N GLY A 97 -4.53 5.69 -15.24
CA GLY A 97 -5.06 5.03 -16.44
C GLY A 97 -6.37 4.29 -16.19
N ASN A 98 -7.03 4.53 -15.08
CA ASN A 98 -8.31 3.89 -14.77
C ASN A 98 -9.45 4.89 -14.87
N GLU A 99 -10.55 4.47 -15.49
CA GLU A 99 -11.87 5.02 -15.22
C GLU A 99 -12.52 4.13 -14.15
N MET A 100 -13.39 4.73 -13.34
CA MET A 100 -14.13 4.00 -12.31
C MET A 100 -15.60 3.91 -12.73
N ASN A 101 -16.06 2.70 -12.98
CA ASN A 101 -17.42 2.47 -13.40
C ASN A 101 -18.40 2.73 -12.25
N PHE A 102 -18.14 2.07 -11.13
CA PHE A 102 -18.90 2.23 -9.88
C PHE A 102 -18.07 1.66 -8.70
N TYR A 103 -18.58 1.80 -7.51
CA TYR A 103 -18.05 1.18 -6.31
C TYR A 103 -19.13 0.37 -5.60
N ASP A 104 -18.71 -0.60 -4.83
CA ASP A 104 -19.59 -1.47 -4.05
C ASP A 104 -19.14 -1.58 -2.59
N LEU A 105 -20.10 -1.88 -1.73
CA LEU A 105 -19.93 -2.16 -0.30
C LEU A 105 -20.73 -3.41 0.03
N LEU A 106 -20.04 -4.46 0.45
CA LEU A 106 -20.65 -5.72 0.80
C LEU A 106 -20.95 -5.80 2.30
N LEU A 107 -21.81 -6.72 2.67
CA LEU A 107 -22.10 -6.99 4.07
C LEU A 107 -20.93 -7.74 4.72
N PRO A 108 -20.60 -7.47 6.00
CA PRO A 108 -19.53 -8.20 6.69
C PRO A 108 -19.77 -9.71 6.73
N GLU A 109 -21.04 -10.13 6.79
CA GLU A 109 -21.47 -11.53 6.79
C GLU A 109 -21.47 -12.18 5.40
N ASP A 110 -21.32 -11.38 4.32
CA ASP A 110 -21.28 -11.86 2.93
C ASP A 110 -20.15 -11.15 2.18
N PRO A 111 -18.90 -11.51 2.47
CA PRO A 111 -17.74 -10.87 1.88
C PRO A 111 -17.54 -11.30 0.42
N GLY A 112 -17.09 -10.39 -0.39
CA GLY A 112 -16.63 -10.67 -1.73
C GLY A 112 -15.22 -11.26 -1.78
N THR A 113 -14.83 -11.71 -2.95
CA THR A 113 -13.51 -12.30 -3.20
C THR A 113 -12.79 -11.57 -4.31
N VAL A 114 -11.50 -11.31 -4.10
CA VAL A 114 -10.54 -10.85 -5.11
C VAL A 114 -9.50 -11.93 -5.33
N VAL A 115 -9.12 -12.16 -6.59
CA VAL A 115 -8.09 -13.14 -6.95
C VAL A 115 -6.87 -12.43 -7.52
N MET A 116 -5.69 -12.78 -7.00
CA MET A 116 -4.39 -12.35 -7.51
C MET A 116 -3.44 -13.55 -7.59
N ASN A 117 -2.91 -13.86 -8.77
CA ASN A 117 -2.01 -14.99 -9.00
C ASN A 117 -2.56 -16.34 -8.49
N GLY A 118 -3.88 -16.57 -8.63
CA GLY A 118 -4.57 -17.78 -8.18
C GLY A 118 -4.86 -17.84 -6.68
N LYS A 119 -4.43 -16.87 -5.90
CA LYS A 119 -4.74 -16.76 -4.47
C LYS A 119 -5.97 -15.87 -4.25
N GLN A 120 -6.84 -16.27 -3.33
CA GLN A 120 -8.09 -15.59 -3.00
C GLN A 120 -7.92 -14.72 -1.74
N TYR A 121 -8.60 -13.57 -1.73
CA TYR A 121 -8.61 -12.60 -0.63
C TYR A 121 -10.03 -12.08 -0.43
N GLU A 122 -10.46 -12.04 0.81
CA GLU A 122 -11.78 -11.51 1.18
C GLU A 122 -11.76 -9.98 1.29
N TRP A 123 -12.88 -9.36 0.89
CA TRP A 123 -13.12 -7.92 1.06
C TRP A 123 -14.61 -7.66 1.32
N ASN A 124 -14.96 -6.57 1.97
CA ASN A 124 -16.36 -6.20 2.20
C ASN A 124 -16.61 -4.70 2.38
N THR A 125 -15.59 -3.93 2.73
CA THR A 125 -15.80 -2.54 3.13
C THR A 125 -15.93 -1.60 1.94
N TRP A 126 -15.06 -1.76 0.93
CA TRP A 126 -15.04 -0.88 -0.25
C TRP A 126 -14.33 -1.57 -1.42
N GLY A 127 -14.99 -1.62 -2.55
CA GLY A 127 -14.44 -2.10 -3.81
C GLY A 127 -14.84 -1.19 -4.97
N GLU A 128 -13.89 -0.82 -5.80
CA GLU A 128 -14.07 0.00 -7.01
C GLU A 128 -13.86 -0.87 -8.24
N ILE A 129 -14.81 -0.87 -9.12
CA ILE A 129 -14.76 -1.64 -10.36
C ILE A 129 -14.11 -0.76 -11.43
N LEU A 130 -12.88 -1.12 -11.80
CA LEU A 130 -12.01 -0.33 -12.65
C LEU A 130 -12.21 -0.67 -14.12
N ILE A 131 -12.04 0.35 -14.98
CA ILE A 131 -11.92 0.20 -16.43
C ILE A 131 -10.51 0.70 -16.79
N PRO A 132 -9.52 -0.21 -16.89
CA PRO A 132 -8.15 0.18 -17.14
C PRO A 132 -7.92 0.55 -18.60
N ALA A 133 -7.03 1.52 -18.84
CA ALA A 133 -6.51 1.82 -20.16
C ALA A 133 -5.72 0.62 -20.73
N SER A 134 -5.57 0.56 -22.04
CA SER A 134 -4.92 -0.55 -22.76
C SER A 134 -3.44 -0.74 -22.40
N ASP A 135 -2.78 0.28 -21.86
CA ASP A 135 -1.39 0.25 -21.40
C ASP A 135 -1.25 -0.18 -19.92
N SER A 136 -2.35 -0.49 -19.26
CA SER A 136 -2.37 -0.95 -17.87
C SER A 136 -2.39 -2.48 -17.79
N GLN A 137 -1.71 -3.03 -16.79
CA GLN A 137 -1.76 -4.43 -16.42
C GLN A 137 -2.76 -4.63 -15.30
N VAL A 138 -3.61 -5.65 -15.41
CA VAL A 138 -4.50 -6.07 -14.32
C VAL A 138 -3.73 -7.06 -13.43
N TRP A 139 -3.62 -6.74 -12.15
CA TRP A 139 -2.93 -7.60 -11.17
C TRP A 139 -3.86 -8.45 -10.35
N ALA A 140 -5.09 -7.95 -10.10
CA ALA A 140 -6.12 -8.69 -9.39
C ALA A 140 -7.50 -8.39 -9.96
N THR A 141 -8.40 -9.37 -9.88
CA THR A 141 -9.78 -9.27 -10.35
C THR A 141 -10.75 -9.71 -9.28
N TYR A 142 -11.98 -9.22 -9.33
CA TYR A 142 -13.08 -9.73 -8.53
C TYR A 142 -13.46 -11.13 -9.00
N ALA A 143 -13.81 -12.04 -8.07
CA ALA A 143 -14.10 -13.43 -8.37
C ALA A 143 -15.55 -13.84 -8.11
N ASN A 144 -16.36 -12.93 -7.65
CA ASN A 144 -17.78 -13.12 -7.41
C ASN A 144 -18.53 -11.81 -7.68
N GLU A 145 -19.82 -11.78 -7.42
CA GLU A 145 -20.75 -10.72 -7.75
C GLU A 145 -20.99 -10.60 -9.27
N PHE A 146 -21.89 -9.72 -9.66
CA PHE A 146 -22.22 -9.49 -11.09
C PHE A 146 -21.08 -8.87 -11.90
N TYR A 147 -20.02 -8.43 -11.24
CA TYR A 147 -18.80 -7.88 -11.84
C TYR A 147 -17.60 -8.84 -11.79
N GLU A 148 -17.84 -10.14 -11.64
CA GLU A 148 -16.80 -11.16 -11.70
C GLU A 148 -15.91 -11.00 -12.93
N GLY A 149 -14.60 -11.13 -12.74
CA GLY A 149 -13.58 -10.85 -13.75
C GLY A 149 -13.20 -9.37 -13.89
N GLY A 150 -13.97 -8.47 -13.27
CA GLY A 150 -13.70 -7.03 -13.25
C GLY A 150 -12.38 -6.71 -12.55
N PRO A 151 -11.57 -5.76 -13.08
CA PRO A 151 -10.31 -5.36 -12.50
C PRO A 151 -10.49 -4.72 -11.11
N ALA A 152 -9.71 -5.20 -10.12
CA ALA A 152 -9.67 -4.67 -8.76
C ALA A 152 -8.34 -3.97 -8.44
N VAL A 153 -7.24 -4.42 -9.09
CA VAL A 153 -5.91 -3.85 -8.91
C VAL A 153 -5.22 -3.72 -10.26
N THR A 154 -4.66 -2.55 -10.51
CA THR A 154 -3.97 -2.26 -11.77
C THR A 154 -2.55 -1.74 -11.53
N PHE A 155 -1.69 -1.96 -12.52
CA PHE A 155 -0.33 -1.44 -12.56
C PHE A 155 -0.07 -0.82 -13.92
N ARG A 156 0.54 0.36 -13.94
CA ARG A 156 0.85 1.10 -15.15
C ARG A 156 2.25 1.70 -15.09
N LYS A 157 2.94 1.72 -16.23
CA LYS A 157 4.14 2.54 -16.42
C LYS A 157 3.73 3.92 -16.91
N LEU A 158 4.28 4.98 -16.30
CA LEU A 158 4.04 6.37 -16.70
C LEU A 158 5.36 7.13 -16.70
N GLY A 159 5.87 7.45 -17.87
CA GLY A 159 7.21 8.02 -18.00
C GLY A 159 8.28 7.02 -17.54
N LYS A 160 9.12 7.40 -16.59
CA LYS A 160 10.20 6.56 -16.04
C LYS A 160 9.77 5.73 -14.82
N GLY A 161 8.64 6.06 -14.21
CA GLY A 161 8.14 5.42 -13.00
C GLY A 161 6.87 4.61 -13.23
N THR A 162 6.21 4.27 -12.12
CA THR A 162 5.03 3.39 -12.13
C THR A 162 3.92 3.90 -11.23
N VAL A 163 2.69 3.51 -11.55
CA VAL A 163 1.53 3.70 -10.69
C VAL A 163 0.86 2.36 -10.46
N THR A 164 0.66 2.01 -9.20
CA THR A 164 -0.19 0.90 -8.77
C THR A 164 -1.46 1.47 -8.17
N TYR A 165 -2.62 1.05 -8.66
CA TYR A 165 -3.89 1.43 -8.09
C TYR A 165 -4.59 0.22 -7.48
N VAL A 166 -4.91 0.30 -6.19
CA VAL A 166 -5.57 -0.75 -5.43
C VAL A 166 -7.01 -0.33 -5.17
N GLY A 167 -7.93 -0.74 -6.03
CA GLY A 167 -9.34 -0.32 -5.98
C GLY A 167 -10.17 -0.99 -4.89
N VAL A 168 -9.58 -1.82 -4.04
CA VAL A 168 -10.28 -2.60 -3.04
C VAL A 168 -9.61 -2.55 -1.68
N ASP A 169 -10.40 -2.59 -0.60
CA ASP A 169 -9.93 -2.70 0.79
C ASP A 169 -10.09 -4.13 1.27
N SER A 170 -9.01 -4.92 1.31
CA SER A 170 -9.08 -6.32 1.77
C SER A 170 -9.31 -6.42 3.28
N HIS A 171 -9.88 -7.55 3.71
CA HIS A 171 -10.27 -7.73 5.11
C HIS A 171 -9.10 -7.63 6.10
N ASN A 172 -7.96 -8.27 5.79
CA ASN A 172 -6.86 -8.47 6.74
C ASN A 172 -5.49 -7.93 6.27
N GLY A 173 -5.44 -7.20 5.15
CA GLY A 173 -4.19 -6.66 4.59
C GLY A 173 -3.31 -7.68 3.85
N ALA A 174 -3.77 -8.91 3.66
CA ALA A 174 -2.99 -9.95 2.97
C ALA A 174 -2.84 -9.65 1.46
N LEU A 175 -3.88 -9.10 0.83
CA LEU A 175 -3.83 -8.66 -0.57
C LEU A 175 -2.81 -7.52 -0.72
N GLU A 176 -2.89 -6.52 0.13
CA GLU A 176 -1.99 -5.37 0.14
C GLU A 176 -0.54 -5.80 0.32
N LYS A 177 -0.29 -6.80 1.19
CA LYS A 177 1.05 -7.39 1.36
C LYS A 177 1.56 -8.05 0.08
N ASP A 178 0.74 -8.85 -0.59
CA ASP A 178 1.16 -9.53 -1.82
C ASP A 178 1.30 -8.56 -3.01
N ILE A 179 0.48 -7.49 -3.07
CA ILE A 179 0.64 -6.39 -4.05
C ILE A 179 1.98 -5.67 -3.84
N LEU A 180 2.28 -5.24 -2.62
CA LEU A 180 3.53 -4.53 -2.33
C LEU A 180 4.74 -5.45 -2.55
N LYS A 181 4.66 -6.72 -2.17
CA LYS A 181 5.72 -7.70 -2.45
C LYS A 181 6.00 -7.83 -3.96
N LYS A 182 4.93 -7.90 -4.78
CA LYS A 182 5.05 -7.93 -6.25
C LYS A 182 5.66 -6.64 -6.79
N LEU A 183 5.24 -5.47 -6.28
CA LEU A 183 5.79 -4.17 -6.68
C LEU A 183 7.28 -4.09 -6.36
N TYR A 184 7.67 -4.40 -5.12
CA TYR A 184 9.08 -4.35 -4.70
C TYR A 184 9.96 -5.32 -5.50
N ALA A 185 9.45 -6.51 -5.81
CA ALA A 185 10.16 -7.45 -6.69
C ALA A 185 10.36 -6.89 -8.11
N GLN A 186 9.35 -6.22 -8.69
CA GLN A 186 9.50 -5.58 -10.01
C GLN A 186 10.49 -4.41 -10.00
N LEU A 187 10.58 -3.69 -8.87
CA LEU A 187 11.53 -2.61 -8.67
C LEU A 187 12.93 -3.10 -8.26
N GLN A 188 13.09 -4.40 -8.09
CA GLN A 188 14.35 -5.02 -7.61
C GLN A 188 14.78 -4.48 -6.24
N ILE A 189 13.82 -4.06 -5.42
CA ILE A 189 14.04 -3.63 -4.03
C ILE A 189 13.95 -4.88 -3.14
N PRO A 190 15.03 -5.24 -2.43
CA PRO A 190 15.01 -6.39 -1.54
C PRO A 190 14.07 -6.13 -0.36
N VAL A 191 13.39 -7.18 0.08
CA VAL A 191 12.50 -7.14 1.25
C VAL A 191 12.86 -8.25 2.21
N MET A 192 12.75 -7.96 3.49
CA MET A 192 12.77 -8.97 4.54
C MET A 192 11.40 -9.65 4.63
N ASN A 193 11.31 -10.70 5.43
CA ASN A 193 10.04 -11.32 5.79
C ASN A 193 9.98 -11.47 7.32
N LEU A 194 9.95 -10.32 7.99
CA LEU A 194 9.92 -10.27 9.44
C LEU A 194 8.58 -10.83 9.97
N PRO A 195 8.61 -11.69 10.99
CA PRO A 195 7.40 -12.16 11.62
C PRO A 195 6.70 -11.04 12.40
N TYR A 196 5.45 -11.28 12.75
CA TYR A 196 4.68 -10.33 13.57
C TYR A 196 5.40 -10.06 14.90
N GLY A 197 5.47 -8.79 15.28
CA GLY A 197 6.13 -8.34 16.50
C GLY A 197 7.63 -8.07 16.35
N ILE A 198 8.25 -8.40 15.22
CA ILE A 198 9.64 -8.04 14.95
C ILE A 198 9.67 -6.82 14.04
N THR A 199 10.42 -5.80 14.43
CA THR A 199 10.64 -4.59 13.62
C THR A 199 12.13 -4.27 13.54
N VAL A 200 12.53 -3.70 12.41
CA VAL A 200 13.88 -3.16 12.22
C VAL A 200 13.79 -1.71 11.77
N GLU A 201 14.65 -0.88 12.34
CA GLU A 201 14.84 0.52 11.95
C GLU A 201 16.30 0.77 11.61
N TYR A 202 16.52 1.59 10.59
CA TYR A 202 17.87 1.99 10.19
C TYR A 202 18.02 3.50 10.36
N ARG A 203 18.95 3.92 11.21
CA ARG A 203 19.20 5.35 11.48
C ARG A 203 20.68 5.63 11.74
N ASN A 204 21.22 6.62 11.05
CA ASN A 204 22.59 7.10 11.27
C ASN A 204 23.67 6.00 11.27
N GLY A 205 23.56 5.04 10.34
CA GLY A 205 24.50 3.92 10.26
C GLY A 205 24.28 2.84 11.32
N LEU A 206 23.14 2.85 12.02
CA LEU A 206 22.76 1.83 12.99
C LEU A 206 21.55 1.04 12.49
N GLY A 207 21.56 -0.26 12.70
CA GLY A 207 20.38 -1.12 12.65
C GLY A 207 19.87 -1.36 14.06
N ILE A 208 18.57 -1.18 14.29
CA ILE A 208 17.90 -1.35 15.58
C ILE A 208 16.76 -2.34 15.39
N VAL A 209 16.88 -3.52 15.97
CA VAL A 209 15.83 -4.57 15.91
C VAL A 209 15.14 -4.64 17.26
N LEU A 210 13.80 -4.64 17.23
CA LEU A 210 12.95 -4.74 18.42
C LEU A 210 12.08 -5.98 18.31
N ASN A 211 12.02 -6.74 19.39
CA ASN A 211 11.18 -7.91 19.52
C ASN A 211 10.00 -7.65 20.46
N TYR A 212 8.83 -7.39 19.87
CA TYR A 212 7.55 -7.26 20.58
C TYR A 212 6.73 -8.55 20.57
N SER A 213 7.32 -9.66 20.09
CA SER A 213 6.64 -10.96 20.07
C SER A 213 6.75 -11.67 21.41
N ASP A 214 6.02 -12.78 21.54
CA ASP A 214 5.97 -13.62 22.77
C ASP A 214 7.08 -14.69 22.84
N ARG A 215 8.02 -14.68 21.90
CA ARG A 215 9.14 -15.64 21.82
C ARG A 215 10.43 -14.97 21.37
N SER A 216 11.57 -15.62 21.63
CA SER A 216 12.86 -15.19 21.10
C SER A 216 12.87 -15.22 19.56
N TYR A 217 13.63 -14.32 18.98
CA TYR A 217 13.83 -14.21 17.53
C TYR A 217 15.32 -14.03 17.22
N THR A 218 15.84 -14.81 16.29
CA THR A 218 17.22 -14.65 15.82
C THR A 218 17.21 -13.76 14.58
N PHE A 219 17.98 -12.68 14.62
CA PHE A 219 18.14 -11.74 13.51
C PHE A 219 19.55 -11.85 12.94
N ASP A 220 19.63 -12.14 11.63
CA ASP A 220 20.90 -12.21 10.92
C ASP A 220 21.37 -10.78 10.60
N ILE A 221 22.41 -10.31 11.28
CA ILE A 221 23.00 -9.01 11.00
C ILE A 221 23.80 -9.05 9.68
N PRO A 222 23.85 -7.94 8.91
CA PRO A 222 24.66 -7.87 7.70
C PRO A 222 26.14 -8.17 7.96
N GLU A 223 26.80 -8.82 7.02
CA GLU A 223 28.23 -9.11 7.11
C GLU A 223 29.05 -7.82 7.31
N GLY A 224 30.03 -7.86 8.20
CA GLY A 224 30.85 -6.71 8.56
C GLY A 224 30.25 -5.80 9.64
N SER A 225 29.00 -6.02 10.03
CA SER A 225 28.36 -5.30 11.14
C SER A 225 28.91 -5.72 12.50
N LYS A 226 28.83 -4.82 13.47
CA LYS A 226 29.23 -5.06 14.85
C LYS A 226 28.04 -4.89 15.81
N VAL A 227 27.77 -5.88 16.65
CA VAL A 227 26.77 -5.76 17.71
C VAL A 227 27.24 -4.74 18.75
N LEU A 228 26.39 -3.77 19.04
CA LEU A 228 26.61 -2.70 20.02
C LEU A 228 25.79 -2.90 21.29
N VAL A 229 24.55 -3.42 21.15
CA VAL A 229 23.63 -3.70 22.28
C VAL A 229 22.90 -5.00 21.98
N GLY A 230 22.74 -5.83 22.99
CA GLY A 230 22.02 -7.11 22.90
C GLY A 230 22.81 -8.21 22.22
N THR A 231 22.11 -9.17 21.66
CA THR A 231 22.65 -10.33 20.93
C THR A 231 21.77 -10.60 19.72
N GLU A 232 22.27 -11.37 18.75
CA GLU A 232 21.48 -11.80 17.57
C GLU A 232 20.23 -12.60 17.95
N GLU A 233 20.29 -13.37 19.04
CA GLU A 233 19.11 -13.97 19.66
C GLU A 233 18.47 -12.94 20.59
N ILE A 234 17.36 -12.36 20.14
CA ILE A 234 16.65 -11.26 20.78
C ILE A 234 15.50 -11.84 21.60
N PRO A 235 15.55 -11.80 22.94
CA PRO A 235 14.46 -12.31 23.78
C PRO A 235 13.19 -11.47 23.61
N THR A 236 12.07 -11.95 24.13
CA THR A 236 10.82 -11.18 24.25
C THR A 236 11.10 -9.84 24.94
N ALA A 237 10.54 -8.75 24.38
CA ALA A 237 10.79 -7.36 24.77
C ALA A 237 12.28 -6.95 24.70
N GLY A 238 13.08 -7.69 23.94
CA GLY A 238 14.51 -7.42 23.75
C GLY A 238 14.79 -6.48 22.60
N VAL A 239 16.04 -5.99 22.57
CA VAL A 239 16.57 -5.11 21.52
C VAL A 239 17.94 -5.61 21.10
N LEU A 240 18.20 -5.51 19.79
CA LEU A 240 19.51 -5.64 19.19
C LEU A 240 19.86 -4.34 18.48
N VAL A 241 21.04 -3.78 18.74
CA VAL A 241 21.60 -2.65 17.99
C VAL A 241 22.92 -3.06 17.39
N PHE A 242 23.11 -2.79 16.10
CA PHE A 242 24.34 -3.08 15.39
C PHE A 242 24.76 -1.89 14.49
N SER A 243 26.06 -1.76 14.23
CA SER A 243 26.59 -0.82 13.22
C SER A 243 26.44 -1.42 11.82
N MET A 244 26.18 -0.56 10.84
CA MET A 244 26.22 -0.94 9.42
C MET A 244 27.56 -0.53 8.81
#